data_bb872fb4dc0fc78ae861794f4b6ea80b
#
_entry.id   bb872fb4dc0fc78ae861794f4b6ea80b
#
_cell.length_a   1.000
_cell.length_b   1.000
_cell.length_c   1.000
_cell.angle_alpha   90.00
_cell.angle_beta   90.00
_cell.angle_gamma   90.00
#
_symmetry.space_group_name_H-M   'P 1'
#
loop_
_entity.id
_entity.type
_entity.pdbx_description
1 polymer ?
#
loop_
_entity_poly.entity_id
_entity_poly.type
_entity_poly.pdbx_seq_one_letter_code
_entity_poly.pdbx_strand_id
1 'polypeptide(L)'
;MGKIVQPRQVPAIDRRGFLAGFTASAALAGSGAMAADLGRARTVSIFHTTDLHGRIVPTSTYEGLDDVGGFARCATCIRQWRRESPHSLTVDVGDVVQGTPVSLESGGTLMIDLLNRLGYDAWTLGNHDFDWGPEKLETLFDRSASPVLTANVVRGAAMPGGFDGAWKRVLPWTMREIGGFRIAIIGLITPGLPYWLPPELLGGAEATDPAVALAAAVKEARGEKADAVVVTGHMGWRFNDDYANPVRSILRDVDGVDVYLAGHSHQNQPSWTLHDVLCSQASYHGIHCGRIDLTFDLDSRKLVDRRAFTILMDDRFDLDPAVMAAAQPGLEAAEVTLAREVAKVTRPISGKGRGNGLATLLCELFSATLRRHGKPVDAVFHGTFATGDLQPGPLTVADCWKIIPYENMLVTAEVTAADLLAIVAEDAKQKDSDRTLWPFEVVAGDGGAPARLRHQGADVPADRRLTVALNAYDAQSGGRRLMKTREILAAPAANRRTSPIDTRSALIDGLLDRGVVG
;
A
#
# COMPACT_ATOMS: atom_id res chain seq x y z
N MET A 1 -14.13 30.13 -17.44
CA MET A 1 -15.00 30.56 -16.33
C MET A 1 -16.00 29.46 -16.05
N GLY A 2 -15.69 28.53 -15.17
CA GLY A 2 -16.55 27.44 -14.73
C GLY A 2 -16.86 27.64 -13.25
N LYS A 3 -18.13 27.70 -12.92
CA LYS A 3 -18.63 27.96 -11.55
C LYS A 3 -18.26 26.79 -10.64
N ILE A 4 -17.52 27.09 -9.57
CA ILE A 4 -17.27 26.17 -8.45
C ILE A 4 -18.59 26.06 -7.67
N VAL A 5 -19.16 24.85 -7.61
CA VAL A 5 -20.31 24.53 -6.77
C VAL A 5 -19.76 24.19 -5.39
N GLN A 6 -20.12 25.00 -4.39
CA GLN A 6 -19.78 24.71 -2.98
C GLN A 6 -20.55 23.48 -2.49
N PRO A 7 -19.95 22.58 -1.69
CA PRO A 7 -20.65 21.46 -1.09
C PRO A 7 -21.65 21.96 -0.02
N ARG A 8 -22.86 21.38 -0.03
CA ARG A 8 -23.88 21.63 1.00
C ARG A 8 -23.39 21.07 2.34
N GLN A 9 -23.44 21.91 3.38
CA GLN A 9 -23.23 21.49 4.76
C GLN A 9 -24.28 20.43 5.14
N VAL A 10 -23.81 19.27 5.60
CA VAL A 10 -24.64 18.23 6.23
C VAL A 10 -24.79 18.62 7.71
N PRO A 11 -26.01 18.64 8.29
CA PRO A 11 -26.18 18.98 9.70
C PRO A 11 -25.57 17.91 10.60
N ALA A 12 -24.88 18.34 11.67
CA ALA A 12 -24.31 17.46 12.68
C ALA A 12 -25.43 16.70 13.43
N ILE A 13 -25.32 15.37 13.47
CA ILE A 13 -26.19 14.50 14.26
C ILE A 13 -25.58 14.36 15.66
N ASP A 14 -26.34 14.65 16.71
CA ASP A 14 -25.86 14.56 18.08
C ASP A 14 -25.70 13.10 18.58
N ARG A 15 -24.90 12.91 19.66
CA ARG A 15 -24.60 11.61 20.26
C ARG A 15 -25.84 10.79 20.67
N ARG A 16 -26.98 11.43 20.96
CA ARG A 16 -28.22 10.75 21.40
C ARG A 16 -29.06 10.28 20.22
N GLY A 17 -28.99 10.97 19.08
CA GLY A 17 -29.70 10.61 17.85
C GLY A 17 -29.17 9.33 17.20
N PHE A 18 -27.87 9.04 17.36
CA PHE A 18 -27.23 7.87 16.77
C PHE A 18 -27.65 6.54 17.45
N LEU A 19 -27.76 6.52 18.76
CA LEU A 19 -28.18 5.31 19.52
C LEU A 19 -29.68 5.00 19.37
N ALA A 20 -30.51 5.99 19.05
CA ALA A 20 -31.94 5.81 18.80
C ALA A 20 -32.25 5.35 17.35
N GLY A 21 -31.35 5.59 16.40
CA GLY A 21 -31.52 5.26 14.98
C GLY A 21 -31.41 3.76 14.66
N PHE A 22 -30.76 2.97 15.50
CA PHE A 22 -30.56 1.54 15.24
C PHE A 22 -31.75 0.65 15.64
N THR A 23 -32.70 1.15 16.40
CA THR A 23 -33.92 0.40 16.79
C THR A 23 -35.17 0.75 15.99
N ALA A 24 -35.12 1.71 15.06
CA ALA A 24 -36.30 2.25 14.38
C ALA A 24 -36.36 1.98 12.85
N SER A 25 -35.51 1.15 12.27
CA SER A 25 -35.54 0.81 10.82
C SER A 25 -36.34 -0.46 10.50
N ALA A 26 -37.34 -0.77 11.30
CA ALA A 26 -38.29 -1.88 11.01
C ALA A 26 -39.66 -1.41 10.52
N ALA A 27 -39.78 -0.17 9.97
CA ALA A 27 -41.04 0.28 9.41
C ALA A 27 -40.84 1.21 8.21
N LEU A 28 -40.60 0.64 7.04
CA LEU A 28 -40.99 1.23 5.75
C LEU A 28 -41.65 0.15 4.93
N ALA A 29 -42.98 0.07 5.15
CA ALA A 29 -43.88 -0.68 4.32
C ALA A 29 -43.99 -0.01 2.95
N GLY A 30 -43.67 -0.76 1.89
CA GLY A 30 -43.84 -0.26 0.54
C GLY A 30 -43.25 -1.14 -0.55
N SER A 31 -43.58 -2.41 -0.57
CA SER A 31 -43.77 -3.27 -1.76
C SER A 31 -44.12 -4.69 -1.28
N GLY A 32 -45.38 -4.94 -1.08
CA GLY A 32 -45.92 -6.25 -0.74
C GLY A 32 -45.90 -7.19 -1.94
N ALA A 33 -44.76 -7.86 -2.19
CA ALA A 33 -44.71 -9.01 -3.09
C ALA A 33 -43.48 -9.94 -2.86
N MET A 34 -42.59 -9.71 -1.90
CA MET A 34 -41.48 -10.63 -1.61
C MET A 34 -41.18 -10.83 -0.11
N ALA A 35 -42.15 -10.59 0.78
CA ALA A 35 -42.03 -10.91 2.21
C ALA A 35 -42.65 -12.28 2.57
N ALA A 36 -42.92 -13.11 1.59
CA ALA A 36 -43.38 -14.46 1.80
C ALA A 36 -42.17 -15.39 1.67
N ASP A 37 -41.78 -16.00 2.79
CA ASP A 37 -40.91 -17.17 2.88
C ASP A 37 -39.38 -16.93 2.92
N LEU A 38 -38.90 -15.97 3.72
CA LEU A 38 -37.61 -16.17 4.35
C LEU A 38 -37.82 -17.18 5.50
N GLY A 39 -37.93 -18.43 5.12
CA GLY A 39 -37.74 -19.55 6.00
C GLY A 39 -36.49 -19.31 6.85
N ARG A 40 -36.20 -20.07 7.84
CA ARG A 40 -35.07 -19.90 8.75
C ARG A 40 -33.81 -19.42 8.05
N ALA A 41 -33.46 -18.14 8.17
CA ALA A 41 -32.26 -17.54 7.58
C ALA A 41 -31.15 -17.29 8.65
N ARG A 42 -29.88 -17.32 8.23
CA ARG A 42 -28.74 -16.99 9.09
C ARG A 42 -27.78 -16.06 8.36
N THR A 43 -27.32 -15.03 9.06
CA THR A 43 -26.31 -14.12 8.53
C THR A 43 -24.94 -14.48 9.09
N VAL A 44 -23.93 -14.52 8.19
CA VAL A 44 -22.51 -14.55 8.50
C VAL A 44 -21.95 -13.17 8.13
N SER A 45 -21.29 -12.52 9.07
CA SER A 45 -20.69 -11.20 8.87
C SER A 45 -19.18 -11.33 8.63
N ILE A 46 -18.63 -10.54 7.71
CA ILE A 46 -17.18 -10.46 7.48
C ILE A 46 -16.76 -9.01 7.68
N PHE A 47 -15.87 -8.78 8.65
CA PHE A 47 -15.28 -7.48 8.92
C PHE A 47 -13.94 -7.40 8.22
N HIS A 48 -13.62 -6.24 7.64
CA HIS A 48 -12.36 -6.13 6.93
C HIS A 48 -11.67 -4.77 7.13
N THR A 49 -10.35 -4.83 7.15
CA THR A 49 -9.44 -3.72 7.03
C THR A 49 -8.56 -3.90 5.80
N THR A 50 -7.93 -2.84 5.33
CA THR A 50 -6.99 -2.85 4.21
C THR A 50 -6.02 -1.69 4.35
N ASP A 51 -4.83 -1.81 3.77
CA ASP A 51 -3.88 -0.71 3.66
C ASP A 51 -3.63 -0.02 5.02
N LEU A 52 -3.45 -0.82 6.09
CA LEU A 52 -3.22 -0.30 7.44
C LEU A 52 -1.91 0.48 7.54
N HIS A 53 -0.90 0.09 6.75
CA HIS A 53 0.39 0.79 6.66
C HIS A 53 1.00 1.12 8.02
N GLY A 54 0.94 0.17 8.97
CA GLY A 54 1.49 0.34 10.30
C GLY A 54 0.77 1.38 11.17
N ARG A 55 -0.39 1.88 10.78
CA ARG A 55 -1.14 2.93 11.51
C ARG A 55 -1.92 2.34 12.67
N ILE A 56 -1.44 2.58 13.89
CA ILE A 56 -2.05 2.09 15.14
C ILE A 56 -2.98 3.14 15.75
N VAL A 57 -2.52 4.39 15.78
CA VAL A 57 -3.24 5.55 16.34
C VAL A 57 -3.86 6.41 15.22
N PRO A 58 -4.81 7.27 15.54
CA PRO A 58 -5.43 8.17 14.57
C PRO A 58 -4.41 8.98 13.74
N THR A 59 -4.81 9.33 12.54
CA THR A 59 -4.00 10.04 11.55
C THR A 59 -4.88 11.06 10.80
N SER A 60 -4.36 11.62 9.72
CA SER A 60 -5.10 12.48 8.82
C SER A 60 -5.33 11.80 7.47
N THR A 61 -6.42 12.13 6.79
CA THR A 61 -6.60 11.75 5.37
C THR A 61 -5.68 12.57 4.47
N TYR A 62 -5.50 12.12 3.24
CA TYR A 62 -4.76 12.90 2.22
C TYR A 62 -5.44 14.25 1.88
N GLU A 63 -6.75 14.35 2.12
CA GLU A 63 -7.55 15.58 1.93
C GLU A 63 -7.54 16.51 3.15
N GLY A 64 -6.88 16.10 4.25
CA GLY A 64 -6.68 16.91 5.45
C GLY A 64 -7.78 16.81 6.51
N LEU A 65 -8.58 15.73 6.52
CA LEU A 65 -9.44 15.42 7.67
C LEU A 65 -8.59 14.78 8.76
N ASP A 66 -8.48 15.42 9.90
CA ASP A 66 -7.64 14.99 11.03
C ASP A 66 -8.40 14.10 12.02
N ASP A 67 -7.63 13.44 12.90
CA ASP A 67 -8.11 12.60 14.00
C ASP A 67 -9.04 11.47 13.54
N VAL A 68 -8.66 10.80 12.45
CA VAL A 68 -9.41 9.67 11.91
C VAL A 68 -8.52 8.42 11.76
N GLY A 69 -9.14 7.25 11.73
CA GLY A 69 -8.46 6.00 11.48
C GLY A 69 -7.70 5.44 12.67
N GLY A 70 -6.68 4.64 12.35
CA GLY A 70 -5.86 3.90 13.28
C GLY A 70 -6.46 2.54 13.67
N PHE A 71 -5.58 1.52 13.73
CA PHE A 71 -5.98 0.16 14.07
C PHE A 71 -6.68 0.06 15.44
N ALA A 72 -6.32 0.93 16.39
CA ALA A 72 -6.93 0.93 17.72
C ALA A 72 -8.44 1.26 17.68
N ARG A 73 -8.88 2.17 16.81
CA ARG A 73 -10.31 2.43 16.59
C ARG A 73 -10.99 1.31 15.82
N CYS A 74 -10.33 0.75 14.81
CA CYS A 74 -10.84 -0.43 14.10
C CYS A 74 -11.07 -1.59 15.06
N ALA A 75 -10.17 -1.82 16.01
CA ALA A 75 -10.30 -2.89 16.99
C ALA A 75 -11.53 -2.71 17.89
N THR A 76 -11.81 -1.49 18.35
CA THR A 76 -13.04 -1.17 19.12
C THR A 76 -14.29 -1.46 18.28
N CYS A 77 -14.35 -1.01 17.03
CA CYS A 77 -15.44 -1.25 16.12
C CYS A 77 -15.65 -2.75 15.85
N ILE A 78 -14.58 -3.49 15.52
CA ILE A 78 -14.63 -4.94 15.26
C ILE A 78 -15.11 -5.71 16.50
N ARG A 79 -14.62 -5.37 17.71
CA ARG A 79 -15.09 -5.99 18.95
C ARG A 79 -16.58 -5.71 19.22
N GLN A 80 -17.05 -4.51 18.90
CA GLN A 80 -18.47 -4.18 18.99
C GLN A 80 -19.28 -5.04 18.01
N TRP A 81 -18.89 -5.08 16.74
CA TRP A 81 -19.59 -5.86 15.71
C TRP A 81 -19.59 -7.36 15.99
N ARG A 82 -18.52 -7.91 16.58
CA ARG A 82 -18.47 -9.32 17.00
C ARG A 82 -19.51 -9.65 18.07
N ARG A 83 -19.75 -8.70 19.01
CA ARG A 83 -20.82 -8.88 20.01
C ARG A 83 -22.21 -8.87 19.40
N GLU A 84 -22.41 -8.06 18.36
CA GLU A 84 -23.68 -7.93 17.64
C GLU A 84 -23.90 -9.09 16.64
N SER A 85 -22.82 -9.66 16.10
CA SER A 85 -22.82 -10.67 15.06
C SER A 85 -21.93 -11.86 15.45
N PRO A 86 -22.46 -12.82 16.22
CA PRO A 86 -21.67 -13.94 16.77
C PRO A 86 -21.14 -14.90 15.69
N HIS A 87 -21.74 -14.89 14.51
CA HIS A 87 -21.24 -15.62 13.33
C HIS A 87 -20.47 -14.65 12.44
N SER A 88 -19.23 -14.34 12.82
CA SER A 88 -18.42 -13.37 12.08
C SER A 88 -16.98 -13.80 11.91
N LEU A 89 -16.39 -13.36 10.80
CA LEU A 89 -14.97 -13.47 10.45
C LEU A 89 -14.35 -12.08 10.36
N THR A 90 -13.05 -11.99 10.53
CA THR A 90 -12.31 -10.72 10.33
C THR A 90 -11.10 -10.98 9.45
N VAL A 91 -10.94 -10.18 8.39
CA VAL A 91 -9.84 -10.33 7.42
C VAL A 91 -9.15 -9.01 7.15
N ASP A 92 -7.87 -9.07 6.75
CA ASP A 92 -7.16 -7.92 6.21
C ASP A 92 -6.81 -8.15 4.73
N VAL A 93 -6.84 -7.09 3.94
CA VAL A 93 -6.68 -7.16 2.47
C VAL A 93 -5.28 -6.75 2.01
N GLY A 94 -4.31 -6.65 2.93
CA GLY A 94 -2.90 -6.41 2.62
C GLY A 94 -2.42 -4.98 2.86
N ASP A 95 -1.11 -4.78 2.66
CA ASP A 95 -0.37 -3.57 3.04
C ASP A 95 -0.51 -3.26 4.54
N VAL A 96 -0.22 -4.29 5.35
CA VAL A 96 -0.40 -4.23 6.81
C VAL A 96 0.70 -3.43 7.48
N VAL A 97 1.97 -3.66 7.08
CA VAL A 97 3.11 -3.34 7.97
C VAL A 97 3.86 -2.07 7.60
N GLN A 98 4.12 -1.79 6.33
CA GLN A 98 4.94 -0.64 5.91
C GLN A 98 4.19 0.68 6.10
N GLY A 99 4.84 1.74 6.61
CA GLY A 99 4.30 3.12 6.55
C GLY A 99 4.48 3.96 7.81
N THR A 100 4.88 3.38 8.96
CA THR A 100 5.13 4.15 10.19
C THR A 100 6.46 3.80 10.85
N PRO A 101 7.07 4.74 11.60
CA PRO A 101 8.28 4.46 12.37
C PRO A 101 8.15 3.30 13.33
N VAL A 102 7.06 3.23 14.09
CA VAL A 102 6.82 2.15 15.06
C VAL A 102 6.74 0.78 14.40
N SER A 103 6.16 0.71 13.21
CA SER A 103 6.10 -0.54 12.44
C SER A 103 7.47 -0.90 11.85
N LEU A 104 8.20 0.07 11.30
CA LEU A 104 9.57 -0.15 10.79
C LEU A 104 10.52 -0.62 11.89
N GLU A 105 10.52 0.02 13.05
CA GLU A 105 11.39 -0.32 14.19
C GLU A 105 11.12 -1.74 14.71
N SER A 106 9.86 -2.19 14.69
CA SER A 106 9.49 -3.56 15.03
C SER A 106 9.71 -4.56 13.87
N GLY A 107 10.09 -4.09 12.68
CA GLY A 107 10.12 -4.91 11.46
C GLY A 107 8.74 -5.49 11.11
N GLY A 108 7.66 -4.77 11.41
CA GLY A 108 6.27 -5.15 11.16
C GLY A 108 5.66 -6.11 12.19
N THR A 109 6.47 -6.70 13.08
CA THR A 109 5.99 -7.73 14.01
C THR A 109 4.93 -7.22 14.96
N LEU A 110 5.00 -5.95 15.36
CA LEU A 110 3.98 -5.34 16.22
C LEU A 110 2.60 -5.37 15.53
N MET A 111 2.52 -5.02 14.25
CA MET A 111 1.23 -5.06 13.53
C MET A 111 0.66 -6.47 13.46
N ILE A 112 1.49 -7.48 13.20
CA ILE A 112 1.05 -8.88 13.19
C ILE A 112 0.59 -9.32 14.58
N ASP A 113 1.28 -8.90 15.64
CA ASP A 113 0.83 -9.18 17.01
C ASP A 113 -0.54 -8.56 17.32
N LEU A 114 -0.79 -7.35 16.81
CA LEU A 114 -2.08 -6.68 16.97
C LEU A 114 -3.20 -7.40 16.20
N LEU A 115 -2.93 -7.86 14.97
CA LEU A 115 -3.87 -8.72 14.22
C LEU A 115 -4.16 -10.02 15.00
N ASN A 116 -3.11 -10.69 15.51
CA ASN A 116 -3.23 -11.90 16.30
C ASN A 116 -4.08 -11.68 17.58
N ARG A 117 -3.83 -10.59 18.31
CA ARG A 117 -4.58 -10.24 19.53
C ARG A 117 -6.04 -9.93 19.27
N LEU A 118 -6.35 -9.32 18.14
CA LEU A 118 -7.72 -9.07 17.74
C LEU A 118 -8.39 -10.33 17.14
N GLY A 119 -7.61 -11.35 16.77
CA GLY A 119 -8.10 -12.61 16.22
C GLY A 119 -8.60 -12.45 14.79
N TYR A 120 -7.74 -12.00 13.89
CA TYR A 120 -8.02 -12.05 12.47
C TYR A 120 -8.05 -13.52 12.00
N ASP A 121 -8.96 -13.82 11.06
CA ASP A 121 -9.12 -15.15 10.51
C ASP A 121 -8.20 -15.43 9.32
N ALA A 122 -7.79 -14.37 8.62
CA ALA A 122 -6.81 -14.38 7.54
C ALA A 122 -6.31 -12.97 7.24
N TRP A 123 -5.14 -12.84 6.61
CA TRP A 123 -4.71 -11.62 5.98
C TRP A 123 -4.03 -11.93 4.63
N THR A 124 -4.15 -11.02 3.68
CA THR A 124 -3.63 -11.14 2.33
C THR A 124 -2.36 -10.32 2.19
N LEU A 125 -1.42 -10.76 1.35
CA LEU A 125 -0.23 -9.96 1.06
C LEU A 125 -0.58 -8.77 0.18
N GLY A 126 -0.07 -7.59 0.56
CA GLY A 126 -0.02 -6.41 -0.28
C GLY A 126 1.40 -6.18 -0.84
N ASN A 127 1.54 -5.21 -1.74
CA ASN A 127 2.84 -4.93 -2.36
C ASN A 127 3.84 -4.32 -1.36
N HIS A 128 3.40 -3.51 -0.43
CA HIS A 128 4.25 -2.89 0.58
C HIS A 128 4.65 -3.84 1.73
N ASP A 129 4.04 -5.00 1.85
CA ASP A 129 4.50 -6.02 2.79
C ASP A 129 5.87 -6.61 2.38
N PHE A 130 6.29 -6.43 1.11
CA PHE A 130 7.60 -6.82 0.60
C PHE A 130 8.71 -5.78 0.76
N ASP A 131 8.40 -4.54 1.15
CA ASP A 131 9.34 -3.40 1.12
C ASP A 131 10.61 -3.62 1.95
N TRP A 132 10.54 -4.45 2.98
CA TRP A 132 11.68 -4.74 3.88
C TRP A 132 12.40 -6.05 3.56
N GLY A 133 12.06 -6.66 2.43
CA GLY A 133 12.72 -7.84 1.88
C GLY A 133 12.27 -9.17 2.49
N PRO A 134 12.76 -10.28 1.92
CA PRO A 134 12.23 -11.61 2.19
C PRO A 134 12.42 -12.08 3.63
N GLU A 135 13.54 -11.74 4.28
CA GLU A 135 13.82 -12.18 5.66
C GLU A 135 12.82 -11.58 6.66
N LYS A 136 12.49 -10.29 6.47
CA LYS A 136 11.48 -9.63 7.31
C LYS A 136 10.10 -10.22 7.04
N LEU A 137 9.74 -10.39 5.76
CA LEU A 137 8.47 -10.96 5.36
C LEU A 137 8.28 -12.39 5.93
N GLU A 138 9.30 -13.24 5.86
CA GLU A 138 9.27 -14.58 6.44
C GLU A 138 9.10 -14.56 7.97
N THR A 139 9.70 -13.57 8.65
CA THR A 139 9.48 -13.36 10.09
C THR A 139 8.01 -13.04 10.40
N LEU A 140 7.33 -12.27 9.53
CA LEU A 140 5.91 -11.96 9.68
C LEU A 140 5.04 -13.21 9.50
N PHE A 141 5.38 -14.08 8.53
CA PHE A 141 4.69 -15.35 8.34
C PHE A 141 4.80 -16.26 9.56
N ASP A 142 6.00 -16.38 10.12
CA ASP A 142 6.24 -17.19 11.32
C ASP A 142 5.51 -16.64 12.57
N ARG A 143 5.33 -15.33 12.63
CA ARG A 143 4.64 -14.64 13.73
C ARG A 143 3.12 -14.72 13.63
N SER A 144 2.59 -14.87 12.42
CA SER A 144 1.14 -14.85 12.19
C SER A 144 0.46 -16.07 12.78
N ALA A 145 -0.56 -15.85 13.61
CA ALA A 145 -1.44 -16.91 14.10
C ALA A 145 -2.51 -17.30 13.07
N SER A 146 -2.82 -16.41 12.14
CA SER A 146 -3.79 -16.64 11.06
C SER A 146 -3.09 -16.95 9.75
N PRO A 147 -3.76 -17.65 8.81
CA PRO A 147 -3.24 -17.87 7.47
C PRO A 147 -2.90 -16.57 6.75
N VAL A 148 -1.78 -16.58 6.04
CA VAL A 148 -1.38 -15.56 5.08
C VAL A 148 -1.82 -16.02 3.70
N LEU A 149 -2.53 -15.19 2.95
CA LEU A 149 -3.17 -15.62 1.70
C LEU A 149 -2.59 -14.90 0.48
N THR A 150 -2.25 -15.67 -0.55
CA THR A 150 -2.11 -15.20 -1.94
C THR A 150 -2.09 -16.37 -2.90
N ALA A 151 -3.01 -16.40 -3.86
CA ALA A 151 -3.11 -17.47 -4.84
C ALA A 151 -2.21 -17.23 -6.05
N ASN A 152 -1.90 -15.98 -6.37
CA ASN A 152 -1.16 -15.60 -7.58
C ASN A 152 0.30 -15.19 -7.33
N VAL A 153 0.94 -15.75 -6.30
CA VAL A 153 2.39 -15.65 -6.12
C VAL A 153 2.98 -17.04 -6.23
N VAL A 154 4.12 -17.15 -6.91
CA VAL A 154 4.96 -18.37 -6.97
C VAL A 154 6.37 -18.03 -6.51
N ARG A 155 7.08 -19.00 -5.95
CA ARG A 155 8.49 -18.85 -5.56
C ARG A 155 9.29 -20.07 -6.02
N GLY A 156 10.33 -19.82 -6.85
CA GLY A 156 11.18 -20.90 -7.39
C GLY A 156 10.48 -21.76 -8.44
N ALA A 157 10.95 -22.99 -8.63
CA ALA A 157 10.37 -23.96 -9.56
C ALA A 157 9.08 -24.62 -9.02
N ALA A 158 8.58 -24.17 -7.90
CA ALA A 158 7.39 -24.73 -7.28
C ALA A 158 6.15 -24.43 -8.12
N MET A 159 5.32 -25.44 -8.27
CA MET A 159 3.98 -25.30 -8.86
C MET A 159 3.14 -24.30 -8.06
N PRO A 160 2.10 -23.66 -8.64
CA PRO A 160 1.15 -22.87 -7.89
C PRO A 160 0.67 -23.61 -6.63
N GLY A 161 0.90 -23.00 -5.44
CA GLY A 161 0.60 -23.64 -4.16
C GLY A 161 1.75 -24.46 -3.52
N GLY A 162 2.91 -24.57 -4.15
CA GLY A 162 4.09 -25.25 -3.60
C GLY A 162 5.17 -24.27 -3.15
N PHE A 163 5.12 -23.85 -1.89
CA PHE A 163 6.16 -23.02 -1.27
C PHE A 163 7.05 -23.88 -0.36
N ASP A 164 8.31 -23.48 -0.20
CA ASP A 164 9.25 -24.08 0.74
C ASP A 164 9.53 -23.15 1.95
N GLY A 165 10.17 -23.70 3.00
CA GLY A 165 10.52 -22.92 4.19
C GLY A 165 9.34 -22.20 4.85
N ALA A 166 9.52 -20.94 5.24
CA ALA A 166 8.49 -20.12 5.87
C ALA A 166 7.30 -19.83 4.95
N TRP A 167 7.52 -19.84 3.64
CA TRP A 167 6.47 -19.63 2.64
C TRP A 167 5.42 -20.76 2.61
N LYS A 168 5.68 -21.92 3.22
CA LYS A 168 4.67 -22.97 3.43
C LYS A 168 3.48 -22.50 4.25
N ARG A 169 3.60 -21.39 4.97
CA ARG A 169 2.50 -20.75 5.71
C ARG A 169 1.61 -19.87 4.84
N VAL A 170 2.08 -19.51 3.66
CA VAL A 170 1.29 -18.77 2.66
C VAL A 170 0.42 -19.76 1.91
N LEU A 171 -0.88 -19.51 1.89
CA LEU A 171 -1.86 -20.38 1.26
C LEU A 171 -2.55 -19.63 0.11
N PRO A 172 -2.98 -20.31 -0.96
CA PRO A 172 -3.80 -19.67 -1.98
C PRO A 172 -5.17 -19.26 -1.43
N TRP A 173 -5.72 -20.06 -0.52
CA TRP A 173 -7.02 -19.85 0.12
C TRP A 173 -7.14 -20.64 1.42
N THR A 174 -8.17 -20.33 2.20
CA THR A 174 -8.52 -21.06 3.42
C THR A 174 -10.02 -21.21 3.55
N MET A 175 -10.47 -22.27 4.24
CA MET A 175 -11.90 -22.51 4.56
C MET A 175 -12.14 -22.16 6.03
N ARG A 176 -13.24 -21.45 6.29
CA ARG A 176 -13.76 -21.21 7.64
C ARG A 176 -15.17 -21.74 7.76
N GLU A 177 -15.43 -22.50 8.81
CA GLU A 177 -16.78 -22.96 9.17
C GLU A 177 -17.33 -22.02 10.23
N ILE A 178 -18.37 -21.27 9.89
CA ILE A 178 -18.97 -20.27 10.77
C ILE A 178 -20.49 -20.26 10.59
N GLY A 179 -21.24 -20.28 11.71
CA GLY A 179 -22.69 -20.30 11.66
C GLY A 179 -23.29 -21.54 10.95
N GLY A 180 -22.50 -22.61 10.78
CA GLY A 180 -22.89 -23.81 10.03
C GLY A 180 -22.66 -23.71 8.52
N PHE A 181 -22.02 -22.63 8.03
CA PHE A 181 -21.68 -22.42 6.62
C PHE A 181 -20.16 -22.47 6.40
N ARG A 182 -19.77 -22.90 5.21
CA ARG A 182 -18.36 -23.00 4.77
C ARG A 182 -18.03 -21.79 3.90
N ILE A 183 -17.22 -20.90 4.41
CA ILE A 183 -16.79 -19.67 3.73
C ILE A 183 -15.33 -19.87 3.27
N ALA A 184 -15.10 -19.88 1.98
CA ALA A 184 -13.76 -19.86 1.42
C ALA A 184 -13.27 -18.42 1.31
N ILE A 185 -12.02 -18.16 1.78
CA ILE A 185 -11.35 -16.88 1.67
C ILE A 185 -10.13 -17.08 0.77
N ILE A 186 -10.07 -16.40 -0.38
CA ILE A 186 -9.02 -16.52 -1.39
C ILE A 186 -8.22 -15.22 -1.41
N GLY A 187 -6.90 -15.28 -1.26
CA GLY A 187 -6.03 -14.11 -1.37
C GLY A 187 -5.57 -13.86 -2.80
N LEU A 188 -5.51 -12.61 -3.22
CA LEU A 188 -4.85 -12.17 -4.46
C LEU A 188 -4.00 -10.92 -4.20
N ILE A 189 -2.88 -10.81 -4.89
CA ILE A 189 -2.04 -9.62 -4.89
C ILE A 189 -1.97 -9.00 -6.30
N THR A 190 -1.69 -7.71 -6.35
CA THR A 190 -1.51 -6.99 -7.60
C THR A 190 -0.42 -7.60 -8.49
N PRO A 191 -0.66 -7.77 -9.79
CA PRO A 191 0.38 -8.17 -10.75
C PRO A 191 1.40 -7.06 -11.03
N GLY A 192 1.23 -5.89 -10.42
CA GLY A 192 2.10 -4.72 -10.57
C GLY A 192 3.46 -4.83 -9.86
N LEU A 193 3.67 -5.80 -8.96
CA LEU A 193 4.89 -5.95 -8.16
C LEU A 193 6.20 -5.71 -8.93
N PRO A 194 6.47 -6.32 -10.10
CA PRO A 194 7.74 -6.18 -10.79
C PRO A 194 7.98 -4.79 -11.41
N TYR A 195 6.98 -3.91 -11.37
CA TYR A 195 7.09 -2.52 -11.84
C TYR A 195 7.41 -1.51 -10.73
N TRP A 196 7.44 -1.98 -9.48
CA TRP A 196 7.70 -1.15 -8.29
C TRP A 196 8.87 -1.67 -7.46
N LEU A 197 8.96 -3.00 -7.29
CA LEU A 197 9.90 -3.63 -6.38
C LEU A 197 11.07 -4.27 -7.14
N PRO A 198 12.30 -4.06 -6.68
CA PRO A 198 13.45 -4.76 -7.23
C PRO A 198 13.39 -6.26 -6.87
N PRO A 199 13.95 -7.14 -7.72
CA PRO A 199 13.91 -8.60 -7.50
C PRO A 199 14.45 -9.04 -6.14
N GLU A 200 15.40 -8.30 -5.58
CA GLU A 200 16.01 -8.59 -4.28
C GLU A 200 15.00 -8.52 -3.13
N LEU A 201 14.03 -7.59 -3.19
CA LEU A 201 12.97 -7.47 -2.19
C LEU A 201 11.91 -8.56 -2.33
N LEU A 202 11.74 -9.08 -3.54
CA LEU A 202 10.79 -10.18 -3.79
C LEU A 202 11.32 -11.55 -3.32
N GLY A 203 12.65 -11.69 -3.11
CA GLY A 203 13.24 -12.94 -2.64
C GLY A 203 12.95 -14.16 -3.52
N GLY A 204 12.81 -13.95 -4.82
CA GLY A 204 12.45 -14.99 -5.79
C GLY A 204 10.93 -15.23 -5.91
N ALA A 205 10.10 -14.43 -5.24
CA ALA A 205 8.65 -14.47 -5.45
C ALA A 205 8.28 -13.73 -6.75
N GLU A 206 7.32 -14.27 -7.49
CA GLU A 206 6.81 -13.70 -8.74
C GLU A 206 5.28 -13.67 -8.69
N ALA A 207 4.69 -12.53 -9.06
CA ALA A 207 3.25 -12.43 -9.25
C ALA A 207 2.87 -13.04 -10.60
N THR A 208 1.96 -14.00 -10.57
CA THR A 208 1.38 -14.64 -11.77
C THR A 208 0.07 -14.00 -12.16
N ASP A 209 -0.56 -14.48 -13.24
CA ASP A 209 -1.86 -14.01 -13.69
C ASP A 209 -2.93 -14.25 -12.61
N PRO A 210 -3.55 -13.20 -12.04
CA PRO A 210 -4.51 -13.33 -10.96
C PRO A 210 -5.82 -14.00 -11.39
N ALA A 211 -6.24 -13.90 -12.66
CA ALA A 211 -7.45 -14.56 -13.14
C ALA A 211 -7.27 -16.07 -13.22
N VAL A 212 -6.13 -16.53 -13.72
CA VAL A 212 -5.79 -17.97 -13.79
C VAL A 212 -5.71 -18.56 -12.37
N ALA A 213 -5.01 -17.87 -11.47
CA ALA A 213 -4.86 -18.31 -10.09
C ALA A 213 -6.21 -18.33 -9.33
N LEU A 214 -7.03 -17.30 -9.52
CA LEU A 214 -8.36 -17.23 -8.90
C LEU A 214 -9.27 -18.35 -9.41
N ALA A 215 -9.30 -18.61 -10.72
CA ALA A 215 -10.13 -19.67 -11.29
C ALA A 215 -9.77 -21.06 -10.70
N ALA A 216 -8.48 -21.33 -10.52
CA ALA A 216 -8.02 -22.57 -9.88
C ALA A 216 -8.48 -22.65 -8.41
N ALA A 217 -8.25 -21.59 -7.62
CA ALA A 217 -8.63 -21.54 -6.21
C ALA A 217 -10.16 -21.65 -6.00
N VAL A 218 -10.96 -20.95 -6.83
CA VAL A 218 -12.45 -21.05 -6.80
C VAL A 218 -12.90 -22.48 -7.10
N LYS A 219 -12.31 -23.12 -8.11
CA LYS A 219 -12.65 -24.51 -8.47
C LYS A 219 -12.38 -25.47 -7.29
N GLU A 220 -11.24 -25.33 -6.62
CA GLU A 220 -10.90 -26.13 -5.44
C GLU A 220 -11.86 -25.87 -4.28
N ALA A 221 -12.08 -24.59 -3.92
CA ALA A 221 -12.96 -24.19 -2.84
C ALA A 221 -14.41 -24.68 -3.05
N ARG A 222 -14.94 -24.54 -4.27
CA ARG A 222 -16.27 -25.06 -4.61
C ARG A 222 -16.31 -26.60 -4.63
N GLY A 223 -15.22 -27.25 -5.07
CA GLY A 223 -15.06 -28.70 -4.97
C GLY A 223 -15.11 -29.18 -3.53
N GLU A 224 -14.59 -28.42 -2.59
CA GLU A 224 -14.71 -28.62 -1.14
C GLU A 224 -16.02 -28.11 -0.55
N LYS A 225 -17.02 -27.80 -1.37
CA LYS A 225 -18.38 -27.41 -0.98
C LYS A 225 -18.41 -26.10 -0.17
N ALA A 226 -17.67 -25.09 -0.60
CA ALA A 226 -17.84 -23.73 -0.06
C ALA A 226 -19.25 -23.22 -0.36
N ASP A 227 -19.97 -22.76 0.67
CA ASP A 227 -21.28 -22.12 0.54
C ASP A 227 -21.15 -20.70 -0.02
N ALA A 228 -20.04 -19.98 0.33
CA ALA A 228 -19.66 -18.73 -0.28
C ALA A 228 -18.15 -18.65 -0.52
N VAL A 229 -17.76 -17.89 -1.55
CA VAL A 229 -16.38 -17.57 -1.91
C VAL A 229 -16.16 -16.07 -1.78
N VAL A 230 -15.25 -15.68 -0.90
CA VAL A 230 -14.82 -14.31 -0.63
C VAL A 230 -13.39 -14.14 -1.10
N VAL A 231 -13.16 -13.19 -1.98
CA VAL A 231 -11.80 -12.85 -2.44
C VAL A 231 -11.32 -11.63 -1.67
N THR A 232 -10.15 -11.73 -1.06
CA THR A 232 -9.39 -10.61 -0.49
C THR A 232 -8.30 -10.24 -1.49
N GLY A 233 -8.62 -9.30 -2.40
CA GLY A 233 -7.73 -8.93 -3.49
C GLY A 233 -7.03 -7.59 -3.22
N HIS A 234 -5.71 -7.62 -3.00
CA HIS A 234 -4.93 -6.39 -2.88
C HIS A 234 -4.74 -5.73 -4.26
N MET A 235 -5.87 -5.35 -4.84
CA MET A 235 -6.07 -4.63 -6.10
C MET A 235 -7.35 -3.82 -5.98
N GLY A 236 -7.33 -2.55 -6.42
CA GLY A 236 -8.47 -1.65 -6.31
C GLY A 236 -9.23 -1.47 -7.61
N TRP A 237 -10.32 -0.73 -7.54
CA TRP A 237 -11.14 -0.38 -8.68
C TRP A 237 -11.22 1.14 -8.85
N ARG A 238 -10.73 1.66 -9.99
CA ARG A 238 -10.78 3.09 -10.35
C ARG A 238 -11.58 3.31 -11.63
N PHE A 239 -12.69 2.56 -11.79
CA PHE A 239 -13.60 2.56 -12.94
C PHE A 239 -13.04 1.99 -14.25
N ASN A 240 -11.74 1.71 -14.33
CA ASN A 240 -11.10 1.02 -15.45
C ASN A 240 -10.02 0.09 -14.92
N ASP A 241 -9.81 -1.02 -15.63
CA ASP A 241 -8.66 -1.87 -15.38
C ASP A 241 -7.37 -1.19 -15.83
N ASP A 242 -6.32 -1.42 -15.06
CA ASP A 242 -4.95 -1.11 -15.46
C ASP A 242 -4.04 -2.34 -15.21
N TYR A 243 -2.74 -2.19 -15.50
CA TYR A 243 -1.77 -3.29 -15.37
C TYR A 243 -1.63 -3.83 -13.94
N ALA A 244 -2.00 -3.04 -12.95
CA ALA A 244 -1.88 -3.37 -11.52
C ALA A 244 -3.23 -3.73 -10.89
N ASN A 245 -4.33 -3.30 -11.49
CA ASN A 245 -5.69 -3.42 -10.94
C ASN A 245 -6.67 -3.97 -12.00
N PRO A 246 -6.49 -5.20 -12.50
CA PRO A 246 -7.36 -5.79 -13.52
C PRO A 246 -8.65 -6.39 -12.92
N VAL A 247 -9.25 -5.73 -11.92
CA VAL A 247 -10.36 -6.28 -11.11
C VAL A 247 -11.58 -6.61 -11.94
N ARG A 248 -11.96 -5.73 -12.88
CA ARG A 248 -13.13 -5.94 -13.73
C ARG A 248 -12.94 -7.15 -14.66
N SER A 249 -11.77 -7.27 -15.28
CA SER A 249 -11.48 -8.40 -16.16
C SER A 249 -11.45 -9.71 -15.38
N ILE A 250 -10.83 -9.73 -14.20
CA ILE A 250 -10.79 -10.91 -13.33
C ILE A 250 -12.21 -11.37 -12.99
N LEU A 251 -13.08 -10.47 -12.50
CA LEU A 251 -14.43 -10.82 -12.10
C LEU A 251 -15.38 -11.09 -13.28
N ARG A 252 -15.03 -10.64 -14.50
CA ARG A 252 -15.74 -11.04 -15.72
C ARG A 252 -15.39 -12.47 -16.14
N ASP A 253 -14.12 -12.86 -15.99
CA ASP A 253 -13.56 -14.07 -16.60
C ASP A 253 -13.59 -15.27 -15.62
N VAL A 254 -13.86 -15.03 -14.33
CA VAL A 254 -13.88 -16.06 -13.29
C VAL A 254 -15.25 -16.11 -12.59
N ASP A 255 -15.98 -17.16 -12.86
CA ASP A 255 -17.26 -17.43 -12.21
C ASP A 255 -17.10 -18.01 -10.80
N GLY A 256 -18.14 -17.87 -9.98
CA GLY A 256 -18.24 -18.53 -8.67
C GLY A 256 -17.67 -17.72 -7.51
N VAL A 257 -17.35 -16.45 -7.70
CA VAL A 257 -17.02 -15.49 -6.64
C VAL A 257 -18.29 -14.80 -6.15
N ASP A 258 -18.52 -14.74 -4.85
CA ASP A 258 -19.68 -14.05 -4.25
C ASP A 258 -19.35 -12.63 -3.79
N VAL A 259 -18.13 -12.44 -3.23
CA VAL A 259 -17.66 -11.16 -2.69
C VAL A 259 -16.22 -10.93 -3.08
N TYR A 260 -15.90 -9.67 -3.40
CA TYR A 260 -14.53 -9.18 -3.62
C TYR A 260 -14.23 -8.01 -2.68
N LEU A 261 -13.28 -8.19 -1.77
CA LEU A 261 -12.75 -7.15 -0.90
C LEU A 261 -11.49 -6.59 -1.55
N ALA A 262 -11.50 -5.30 -1.86
CA ALA A 262 -10.44 -4.60 -2.56
C ALA A 262 -9.46 -3.89 -1.60
N GLY A 263 -8.24 -3.66 -2.06
CA GLY A 263 -7.18 -2.87 -1.39
C GLY A 263 -6.39 -2.03 -2.39
N HIS A 264 -5.16 -1.63 -2.02
CA HIS A 264 -4.15 -1.02 -2.90
C HIS A 264 -4.47 0.39 -3.43
N SER A 265 -5.69 0.66 -3.82
CA SER A 265 -6.06 1.95 -4.44
C SER A 265 -6.39 3.06 -3.44
N HIS A 266 -6.41 2.76 -2.14
CA HIS A 266 -6.70 3.68 -1.04
C HIS A 266 -8.07 4.38 -1.16
N GLN A 267 -9.05 3.73 -1.80
CA GLN A 267 -10.38 4.30 -2.00
C GLN A 267 -11.35 3.86 -0.89
N ASN A 268 -12.21 4.76 -0.45
CA ASN A 268 -13.41 4.34 0.28
C ASN A 268 -14.52 4.07 -0.71
N GLN A 269 -14.79 2.80 -0.96
CA GLN A 269 -15.87 2.32 -1.81
C GLN A 269 -16.72 1.34 -1.01
N PRO A 270 -17.75 1.82 -0.29
CA PRO A 270 -18.49 1.01 0.66
C PRO A 270 -19.18 -0.20 0.03
N SER A 271 -19.72 -0.03 -1.18
CA SER A 271 -20.43 -1.09 -1.88
C SER A 271 -20.56 -0.78 -3.37
N TRP A 272 -20.17 -1.73 -4.21
CA TRP A 272 -20.45 -1.72 -5.65
C TRP A 272 -20.60 -3.15 -6.17
N THR A 273 -21.06 -3.33 -7.39
CA THR A 273 -21.21 -4.64 -8.01
C THR A 273 -20.51 -4.68 -9.36
N LEU A 274 -19.74 -5.73 -9.61
CA LEU A 274 -19.12 -6.06 -10.89
C LEU A 274 -19.49 -7.50 -11.25
N HIS A 275 -20.12 -7.71 -12.40
CA HIS A 275 -20.48 -9.06 -12.91
C HIS A 275 -21.17 -9.94 -11.85
N ASP A 276 -22.15 -9.37 -11.13
CA ASP A 276 -22.89 -9.97 -10.02
C ASP A 276 -22.07 -10.29 -8.75
N VAL A 277 -20.82 -9.87 -8.67
CA VAL A 277 -19.99 -9.97 -7.46
C VAL A 277 -20.15 -8.71 -6.62
N LEU A 278 -20.51 -8.87 -5.33
CA LEU A 278 -20.53 -7.75 -4.38
C LEU A 278 -19.09 -7.36 -4.02
N CYS A 279 -18.78 -6.08 -4.17
CA CYS A 279 -17.44 -5.54 -3.92
C CYS A 279 -17.47 -4.47 -2.82
N SER A 280 -16.35 -4.35 -2.06
CA SER A 280 -16.16 -3.31 -1.04
C SER A 280 -14.69 -2.99 -0.87
N GLN A 281 -14.36 -1.72 -0.53
CA GLN A 281 -13.02 -1.28 -0.13
C GLN A 281 -13.11 -0.30 1.04
N ALA A 282 -12.33 -0.53 2.09
CA ALA A 282 -12.38 0.21 3.35
C ALA A 282 -11.25 1.25 3.47
N SER A 283 -10.99 2.03 2.43
CA SER A 283 -10.01 3.13 2.44
C SER A 283 -8.57 2.64 2.72
N TYR A 284 -7.87 3.28 3.66
CA TYR A 284 -6.48 3.04 4.07
C TYR A 284 -6.28 3.52 5.52
N HIS A 285 -5.15 3.19 6.15
CA HIS A 285 -4.74 3.62 7.50
C HIS A 285 -5.78 3.35 8.59
N GLY A 286 -6.70 2.39 8.37
CA GLY A 286 -7.80 2.16 9.27
C GLY A 286 -8.80 3.33 9.36
N ILE A 287 -8.80 4.26 8.38
CA ILE A 287 -9.75 5.40 8.32
C ILE A 287 -11.18 4.91 8.19
N HIS A 288 -11.39 3.79 7.49
CA HIS A 288 -12.67 3.10 7.49
C HIS A 288 -12.49 1.64 7.90
N CYS A 289 -13.50 1.08 8.53
CA CYS A 289 -13.63 -0.35 8.76
C CYS A 289 -14.82 -0.86 7.92
N GLY A 290 -14.65 -1.96 7.20
CA GLY A 290 -15.65 -2.51 6.31
C GLY A 290 -16.40 -3.69 6.93
N ARG A 291 -17.66 -3.86 6.52
CA ARG A 291 -18.51 -4.98 6.90
C ARG A 291 -19.29 -5.52 5.72
N ILE A 292 -19.28 -6.83 5.57
CA ILE A 292 -20.10 -7.60 4.64
C ILE A 292 -21.03 -8.47 5.47
N ASP A 293 -22.30 -8.49 5.13
CA ASP A 293 -23.30 -9.42 5.69
C ASP A 293 -23.78 -10.37 4.58
N LEU A 294 -23.57 -11.67 4.77
CA LEU A 294 -23.99 -12.75 3.90
C LEU A 294 -25.14 -13.50 4.57
N THR A 295 -26.32 -13.44 3.99
CA THR A 295 -27.51 -14.13 4.52
C THR A 295 -27.78 -15.41 3.73
N PHE A 296 -27.85 -16.52 4.44
CA PHE A 296 -28.09 -17.85 3.89
C PHE A 296 -29.46 -18.37 4.33
N ASP A 297 -30.14 -19.04 3.42
CA ASP A 297 -31.28 -19.89 3.76
C ASP A 297 -30.78 -21.19 4.38
N LEU A 298 -31.31 -21.54 5.57
CA LEU A 298 -30.83 -22.69 6.36
C LEU A 298 -31.17 -24.04 5.76
N ASP A 299 -32.27 -24.10 5.00
CA ASP A 299 -32.79 -25.37 4.46
C ASP A 299 -32.09 -25.70 3.13
N SER A 300 -31.97 -24.73 2.22
CA SER A 300 -31.31 -24.90 0.92
C SER A 300 -29.79 -24.63 0.97
N ARG A 301 -29.27 -24.04 2.04
CA ARG A 301 -27.89 -23.54 2.18
C ARG A 301 -27.49 -22.47 1.16
N LYS A 302 -28.43 -21.90 0.41
CA LYS A 302 -28.15 -20.90 -0.61
C LYS A 302 -27.91 -19.53 0.01
N LEU A 303 -26.94 -18.79 -0.52
CA LEU A 303 -26.76 -17.37 -0.27
C LEU A 303 -27.91 -16.60 -0.91
N VAL A 304 -28.72 -15.91 -0.10
CA VAL A 304 -29.97 -15.26 -0.54
C VAL A 304 -29.90 -13.73 -0.47
N ASP A 305 -28.99 -13.15 0.32
CA ASP A 305 -28.75 -11.71 0.38
C ASP A 305 -27.28 -11.41 0.67
N ARG A 306 -26.78 -10.31 0.12
CA ARG A 306 -25.41 -9.81 0.32
C ARG A 306 -25.46 -8.29 0.51
N ARG A 307 -24.85 -7.79 1.58
CA ARG A 307 -24.77 -6.35 1.87
C ARG A 307 -23.36 -5.96 2.24
N ALA A 308 -22.95 -4.75 1.86
CA ALA A 308 -21.66 -4.19 2.20
C ALA A 308 -21.80 -2.74 2.62
N PHE A 309 -21.01 -2.32 3.61
CA PHE A 309 -20.85 -0.92 3.99
C PHE A 309 -19.50 -0.70 4.69
N THR A 310 -19.10 0.56 4.80
CA THR A 310 -17.93 0.99 5.56
C THR A 310 -18.34 2.04 6.58
N ILE A 311 -17.62 2.11 7.71
CA ILE A 311 -17.83 3.15 8.73
C ILE A 311 -16.52 3.90 8.94
N LEU A 312 -16.61 5.24 9.01
CA LEU A 312 -15.50 6.12 9.34
C LEU A 312 -15.09 5.91 10.81
N MET A 313 -13.82 5.68 11.04
CA MET A 313 -13.20 5.56 12.36
C MET A 313 -12.80 6.95 12.85
N ASP A 314 -13.71 7.66 13.48
CA ASP A 314 -13.52 8.97 14.08
C ASP A 314 -13.63 8.89 15.63
N ASP A 315 -13.81 10.01 16.29
CA ASP A 315 -13.89 10.14 17.76
C ASP A 315 -15.11 9.44 18.41
N ARG A 316 -16.03 8.92 17.61
CA ARG A 316 -17.13 8.04 18.08
C ARG A 316 -16.62 6.68 18.56
N PHE A 317 -15.42 6.29 18.15
CA PHE A 317 -14.76 5.06 18.55
C PHE A 317 -13.56 5.35 19.45
N ASP A 318 -13.63 4.95 20.71
CA ASP A 318 -12.49 5.01 21.61
C ASP A 318 -11.33 4.11 21.11
N LEU A 319 -10.11 4.45 21.47
CA LEU A 319 -8.96 3.60 21.21
C LEU A 319 -9.07 2.31 22.04
N ASP A 320 -8.93 1.15 21.42
CA ASP A 320 -8.97 -0.14 22.12
C ASP A 320 -7.83 -0.21 23.15
N PRO A 321 -8.14 -0.37 24.46
CA PRO A 321 -7.11 -0.31 25.49
C PRO A 321 -6.11 -1.47 25.43
N ALA A 322 -6.50 -2.64 24.90
CA ALA A 322 -5.59 -3.78 24.77
C ALA A 322 -4.62 -3.59 23.59
N VAL A 323 -5.07 -2.96 22.52
CA VAL A 323 -4.22 -2.52 21.41
C VAL A 323 -3.24 -1.46 21.88
N MET A 324 -3.73 -0.42 22.57
CA MET A 324 -2.88 0.66 23.08
C MET A 324 -1.84 0.15 24.07
N ALA A 325 -2.22 -0.69 25.02
CA ALA A 325 -1.28 -1.28 25.98
C ALA A 325 -0.17 -2.11 25.31
N ALA A 326 -0.48 -2.80 24.21
CA ALA A 326 0.51 -3.57 23.45
C ALA A 326 1.41 -2.67 22.60
N ALA A 327 0.90 -1.57 22.08
CA ALA A 327 1.62 -0.67 21.17
C ALA A 327 2.42 0.42 21.90
N GLN A 328 2.03 0.78 23.13
CA GLN A 328 2.57 1.93 23.86
C GLN A 328 4.10 1.97 23.92
N PRO A 329 4.83 0.89 24.28
CA PRO A 329 6.28 0.93 24.33
C PRO A 329 6.93 1.28 22.97
N GLY A 330 6.38 0.74 21.88
CA GLY A 330 6.87 1.04 20.53
C GLY A 330 6.52 2.46 20.08
N LEU A 331 5.34 2.95 20.43
CA LEU A 331 4.92 4.33 20.10
C LEU A 331 5.81 5.35 20.82
N GLU A 332 6.10 5.14 22.11
CA GLU A 332 7.00 6.02 22.88
C GLU A 332 8.44 6.01 22.32
N ALA A 333 8.98 4.84 21.96
CA ALA A 333 10.29 4.74 21.33
C ALA A 333 10.34 5.46 19.99
N ALA A 334 9.32 5.28 19.15
CA ALA A 334 9.21 5.95 17.86
C ALA A 334 9.10 7.48 18.01
N GLU A 335 8.36 7.98 19.01
CA GLU A 335 8.26 9.41 19.30
C GLU A 335 9.62 10.02 19.65
N VAL A 336 10.42 9.36 20.48
CA VAL A 336 11.78 9.78 20.82
C VAL A 336 12.66 9.82 19.56
N THR A 337 12.58 8.79 18.71
CA THR A 337 13.32 8.74 17.44
C THR A 337 12.92 9.89 16.51
N LEU A 338 11.61 10.12 16.35
CA LEU A 338 11.07 11.15 15.47
C LEU A 338 11.45 12.58 15.91
N ALA A 339 11.52 12.83 17.21
CA ALA A 339 11.85 14.15 17.76
C ALA A 339 13.33 14.52 17.61
N ARG A 340 14.20 13.56 17.26
CA ARG A 340 15.65 13.80 17.13
C ARG A 340 15.96 14.79 16.00
N GLU A 341 16.65 15.87 16.32
CA GLU A 341 17.20 16.80 15.34
C GLU A 341 18.30 16.13 14.49
N VAL A 342 18.27 16.38 13.18
CA VAL A 342 19.25 15.84 12.21
C VAL A 342 20.03 16.93 11.50
N ALA A 343 19.47 18.15 11.37
CA ALA A 343 20.15 19.32 10.79
C ALA A 343 19.39 20.60 11.14
N LYS A 344 19.97 21.75 10.74
CA LYS A 344 19.31 23.05 10.79
C LYS A 344 19.20 23.64 9.39
N VAL A 345 17.98 24.05 9.02
CA VAL A 345 17.73 24.81 7.79
C VAL A 345 17.96 26.29 8.08
N THR A 346 18.82 26.97 7.31
CA THR A 346 19.21 28.38 7.53
C THR A 346 18.44 29.35 6.66
N ARG A 347 17.98 28.91 5.47
CA ARG A 347 17.13 29.69 4.55
C ARG A 347 16.13 28.77 3.88
N PRO A 348 15.00 29.29 3.38
CA PRO A 348 13.99 28.46 2.71
C PRO A 348 14.61 27.66 1.55
N ILE A 349 14.23 26.37 1.45
CA ILE A 349 14.60 25.48 0.34
C ILE A 349 13.30 25.11 -0.38
N SER A 350 13.19 25.48 -1.66
CA SER A 350 11.98 25.19 -2.43
C SER A 350 11.88 23.70 -2.75
N GLY A 351 10.69 23.12 -2.55
CA GLY A 351 10.30 21.78 -2.96
C GLY A 351 9.41 21.76 -4.21
N LYS A 352 9.31 22.87 -4.96
CA LYS A 352 8.38 23.01 -6.08
C LYS A 352 9.10 23.15 -7.42
N GLY A 353 8.52 22.48 -8.42
CA GLY A 353 9.00 22.53 -9.80
C GLY A 353 10.19 21.59 -10.06
N ARG A 354 10.48 21.39 -11.33
CA ARG A 354 11.57 20.52 -11.78
C ARG A 354 12.93 21.12 -11.38
N GLY A 355 13.81 20.27 -10.85
CA GLY A 355 15.14 20.71 -10.42
C GLY A 355 15.12 21.69 -9.24
N ASN A 356 14.09 21.60 -8.39
CA ASN A 356 13.96 22.45 -7.21
C ASN A 356 15.11 22.23 -6.20
N GLY A 357 15.24 23.16 -5.25
CA GLY A 357 16.34 23.13 -4.26
C GLY A 357 16.32 21.88 -3.38
N LEU A 358 15.15 21.35 -3.03
CA LEU A 358 15.01 20.15 -2.22
C LEU A 358 15.44 18.90 -3.02
N ALA A 359 15.00 18.75 -4.27
CA ALA A 359 15.45 17.64 -5.13
C ALA A 359 16.99 17.66 -5.32
N THR A 360 17.56 18.85 -5.51
CA THR A 360 19.02 19.03 -5.59
C THR A 360 19.70 18.60 -4.29
N LEU A 361 19.19 19.05 -3.14
CA LEU A 361 19.72 18.68 -1.82
C LEU A 361 19.67 17.16 -1.60
N LEU A 362 18.55 16.49 -1.95
CA LEU A 362 18.44 15.03 -1.85
C LEU A 362 19.51 14.34 -2.69
N CYS A 363 19.71 14.77 -3.93
CA CYS A 363 20.75 14.20 -4.81
C CYS A 363 22.16 14.37 -4.24
N GLU A 364 22.49 15.55 -3.69
CA GLU A 364 23.76 15.82 -3.02
C GLU A 364 23.99 14.90 -1.83
N LEU A 365 22.98 14.77 -0.95
CA LEU A 365 23.07 13.95 0.26
C LEU A 365 23.21 12.47 -0.08
N PHE A 366 22.47 11.97 -1.07
CA PHE A 366 22.58 10.58 -1.53
C PHE A 366 23.94 10.28 -2.12
N SER A 367 24.48 11.19 -2.96
CA SER A 367 25.83 11.05 -3.51
C SER A 367 26.88 11.03 -2.41
N ALA A 368 26.78 11.93 -1.42
CA ALA A 368 27.69 11.99 -0.28
C ALA A 368 27.62 10.71 0.57
N THR A 369 26.43 10.23 0.88
CA THR A 369 26.24 9.01 1.67
C THR A 369 26.78 7.79 0.93
N LEU A 370 26.46 7.61 -0.36
CA LEU A 370 27.00 6.51 -1.16
C LEU A 370 28.54 6.53 -1.20
N ARG A 371 29.15 7.71 -1.33
CA ARG A 371 30.61 7.87 -1.30
C ARG A 371 31.21 7.42 0.03
N ARG A 372 30.61 7.80 1.17
CA ARG A 372 31.05 7.37 2.51
C ARG A 372 31.01 5.86 2.67
N HIS A 373 30.05 5.20 2.02
CA HIS A 373 29.93 3.75 1.99
C HIS A 373 30.76 3.06 0.90
N GLY A 374 31.76 3.76 0.31
CA GLY A 374 32.64 3.20 -0.70
C GLY A 374 32.00 2.95 -2.07
N LYS A 375 30.85 3.58 -2.34
CA LYS A 375 30.07 3.44 -3.58
C LYS A 375 29.93 4.82 -4.28
N PRO A 376 31.03 5.48 -4.69
CA PRO A 376 30.95 6.79 -5.34
C PRO A 376 30.16 6.69 -6.65
N VAL A 377 29.39 7.73 -6.94
CA VAL A 377 28.61 7.86 -8.18
C VAL A 377 28.93 9.18 -8.87
N ASP A 378 28.84 9.20 -10.21
CA ASP A 378 29.03 10.40 -11.03
C ASP A 378 27.76 11.25 -11.06
N ALA A 379 26.59 10.62 -10.94
CA ALA A 379 25.28 11.26 -11.03
C ALA A 379 24.27 10.66 -10.05
N VAL A 380 23.28 11.47 -9.67
CA VAL A 380 22.05 11.01 -8.99
C VAL A 380 20.86 11.57 -9.78
N PHE A 381 19.91 10.69 -10.10
CA PHE A 381 18.65 11.08 -10.72
C PHE A 381 17.52 10.83 -9.73
N HIS A 382 16.96 11.91 -9.16
CA HIS A 382 15.94 11.83 -8.12
C HIS A 382 15.08 13.09 -8.05
N GLY A 383 13.89 12.98 -7.48
CA GLY A 383 12.97 14.08 -7.22
C GLY A 383 12.45 14.06 -5.79
N THR A 384 11.51 14.93 -5.48
CA THR A 384 10.77 14.92 -4.23
C THR A 384 9.47 14.10 -4.38
N PHE A 385 8.81 13.79 -3.27
CA PHE A 385 7.49 13.15 -3.26
C PHE A 385 6.37 14.20 -3.08
N ALA A 386 6.40 15.27 -3.88
CA ALA A 386 5.52 16.42 -3.78
C ALA A 386 5.60 17.12 -2.39
N THR A 387 6.75 17.04 -1.75
CA THR A 387 7.04 17.71 -0.48
C THR A 387 7.02 19.22 -0.68
N GLY A 388 6.40 19.94 0.23
CA GLY A 388 6.42 21.41 0.22
C GLY A 388 7.81 22.00 0.48
N ASP A 389 7.89 23.33 0.53
CA ASP A 389 9.13 24.05 0.83
C ASP A 389 9.58 23.77 2.26
N LEU A 390 10.89 23.57 2.48
CA LEU A 390 11.47 23.54 3.82
C LEU A 390 11.67 24.97 4.32
N GLN A 391 11.22 25.23 5.54
CA GLN A 391 11.36 26.52 6.19
C GLN A 391 12.57 26.55 7.12
N PRO A 392 13.15 27.71 7.40
CA PRO A 392 14.24 27.85 8.38
C PRO A 392 13.84 27.33 9.76
N GLY A 393 14.73 26.60 10.41
CA GLY A 393 14.52 26.00 11.72
C GLY A 393 15.20 24.64 11.88
N PRO A 394 14.99 23.97 13.03
CA PRO A 394 15.43 22.61 13.22
C PRO A 394 14.74 21.66 12.25
N LEU A 395 15.47 20.68 11.73
CA LEU A 395 14.96 19.61 10.89
C LEU A 395 15.10 18.31 11.68
N THR A 396 14.00 17.62 11.86
CA THR A 396 13.93 16.39 12.68
C THR A 396 13.81 15.13 11.82
N VAL A 397 13.96 13.97 12.46
CA VAL A 397 13.65 12.68 11.81
C VAL A 397 12.20 12.64 11.33
N ALA A 398 11.25 13.23 12.09
CA ALA A 398 9.85 13.33 11.66
C ALA A 398 9.70 14.08 10.33
N ASP A 399 10.50 15.12 10.11
CA ASP A 399 10.47 15.85 8.84
C ASP A 399 11.09 15.04 7.70
N CYS A 400 12.12 14.21 7.98
CA CYS A 400 12.65 13.27 7.00
C CYS A 400 11.60 12.25 6.54
N TRP A 401 10.72 11.79 7.43
CA TRP A 401 9.59 10.91 7.08
C TRP A 401 8.55 11.60 6.18
N LYS A 402 8.33 12.91 6.34
CA LYS A 402 7.48 13.70 5.44
C LYS A 402 8.13 13.92 4.07
N ILE A 403 9.45 14.15 4.05
CA ILE A 403 10.23 14.36 2.81
C ILE A 403 10.31 13.06 2.01
N ILE A 404 10.56 11.93 2.66
CA ILE A 404 10.64 10.60 2.05
C ILE A 404 9.69 9.65 2.80
N PRO A 405 8.41 9.57 2.39
CA PRO A 405 7.42 8.71 3.04
C PRO A 405 7.66 7.21 2.79
N TYR A 406 8.32 6.86 1.68
CA TYR A 406 8.63 5.48 1.32
C TYR A 406 10.14 5.27 1.26
N GLU A 407 10.65 4.28 2.00
CA GLU A 407 12.05 3.89 2.03
C GLU A 407 12.40 3.02 0.80
N ASN A 408 12.73 3.67 -0.30
CA ASN A 408 13.20 2.96 -1.49
C ASN A 408 14.72 2.76 -1.42
N MET A 409 15.19 1.54 -1.69
CA MET A 409 16.63 1.27 -1.80
C MET A 409 17.28 2.12 -2.89
N LEU A 410 18.51 2.57 -2.68
CA LEU A 410 19.29 3.20 -3.72
C LEU A 410 19.86 2.13 -4.68
N VAL A 411 19.69 2.35 -5.96
CA VAL A 411 20.21 1.49 -7.04
C VAL A 411 21.29 2.27 -7.78
N THR A 412 22.42 1.61 -8.06
CA THR A 412 23.49 2.17 -8.90
C THR A 412 23.58 1.40 -10.21
N ALA A 413 23.90 2.11 -11.30
CA ALA A 413 24.10 1.50 -12.61
C ALA A 413 25.14 2.28 -13.43
N GLU A 414 25.84 1.59 -14.34
CA GLU A 414 26.78 2.18 -15.28
C GLU A 414 26.10 2.37 -16.64
N VAL A 415 25.96 3.61 -17.05
CA VAL A 415 25.26 3.99 -18.29
C VAL A 415 26.08 5.01 -19.08
N THR A 416 25.76 5.21 -20.34
CA THR A 416 26.37 6.29 -21.14
C THR A 416 25.69 7.63 -20.87
N ALA A 417 26.35 8.73 -21.20
CA ALA A 417 25.71 10.05 -21.15
C ALA A 417 24.49 10.14 -22.09
N ALA A 418 24.50 9.41 -23.22
CA ALA A 418 23.35 9.29 -24.10
C ALA A 418 22.18 8.56 -23.42
N ASP A 419 22.44 7.50 -22.65
CA ASP A 419 21.43 6.81 -21.85
C ASP A 419 20.83 7.72 -20.78
N LEU A 420 21.65 8.52 -20.08
CA LEU A 420 21.16 9.50 -19.10
C LEU A 420 20.25 10.55 -19.75
N LEU A 421 20.59 11.02 -20.95
CA LEU A 421 19.71 11.91 -21.74
C LEU A 421 18.38 11.24 -22.08
N ALA A 422 18.41 9.95 -22.45
CA ALA A 422 17.19 9.20 -22.73
C ALA A 422 16.31 9.04 -21.49
N ILE A 423 16.89 8.78 -20.31
CA ILE A 423 16.21 8.73 -19.02
C ILE A 423 15.54 10.07 -18.69
N VAL A 424 16.28 11.18 -18.81
CA VAL A 424 15.73 12.53 -18.58
C VAL A 424 14.65 12.88 -19.59
N ALA A 425 14.80 12.49 -20.84
CA ALA A 425 13.81 12.72 -21.90
C ALA A 425 12.52 11.92 -21.69
N GLU A 426 12.62 10.71 -21.12
CA GLU A 426 11.44 9.93 -20.73
C GLU A 426 10.71 10.62 -19.58
N ASP A 427 11.43 11.01 -18.54
CA ASP A 427 10.87 11.72 -17.38
C ASP A 427 10.25 13.08 -17.75
N ALA A 428 10.82 13.79 -18.70
CA ALA A 428 10.31 15.08 -19.17
C ALA A 428 8.89 15.01 -19.75
N LYS A 429 8.43 13.82 -20.15
CA LYS A 429 7.04 13.58 -20.59
C LYS A 429 6.05 13.51 -19.42
N GLN A 430 6.54 13.34 -18.20
CA GLN A 430 5.72 13.30 -16.98
C GLN A 430 5.50 14.74 -16.49
N LYS A 431 4.26 15.23 -16.58
CA LYS A 431 3.92 16.64 -16.27
C LYS A 431 4.23 17.02 -14.82
N ASP A 432 4.05 16.08 -13.89
CA ASP A 432 4.15 16.31 -12.45
C ASP A 432 5.52 15.88 -11.88
N SER A 433 6.49 15.56 -12.75
CA SER A 433 7.84 15.19 -12.29
C SER A 433 8.65 16.42 -11.90
N ASP A 434 9.28 16.34 -10.74
CA ASP A 434 10.23 17.31 -10.22
C ASP A 434 11.68 16.76 -10.17
N ARG A 435 11.94 15.60 -10.82
CA ARG A 435 13.25 14.96 -10.83
C ARG A 435 14.31 15.84 -11.48
N THR A 436 15.52 15.74 -10.94
CA THR A 436 16.72 16.38 -11.47
C THR A 436 17.83 15.36 -11.67
N LEU A 437 18.76 15.64 -12.59
CA LEU A 437 19.99 14.91 -12.81
C LEU A 437 21.16 15.71 -12.23
N TRP A 438 21.52 15.45 -11.00
CA TRP A 438 22.63 16.12 -10.34
C TRP A 438 23.95 15.35 -10.57
N PRO A 439 25.12 15.99 -10.76
CA PRO A 439 25.38 17.42 -10.84
C PRO A 439 25.41 17.99 -12.26
N PHE A 440 24.74 17.32 -13.21
CA PHE A 440 24.77 17.69 -14.61
C PHE A 440 23.70 18.74 -14.96
N GLU A 441 24.07 19.68 -15.83
CA GLU A 441 23.15 20.56 -16.53
C GLU A 441 22.60 19.82 -17.76
N VAL A 442 21.29 19.77 -17.90
CA VAL A 442 20.61 19.23 -19.06
C VAL A 442 20.30 20.38 -20.02
N VAL A 443 20.98 20.42 -21.14
CA VAL A 443 20.79 21.47 -22.16
C VAL A 443 19.73 21.00 -23.16
N ALA A 444 18.68 21.83 -23.34
CA ALA A 444 17.64 21.58 -24.31
C ALA A 444 18.15 21.89 -25.74
N GLY A 445 17.70 21.06 -26.69
CA GLY A 445 17.86 21.31 -28.13
C GLY A 445 16.64 22.02 -28.72
N ASP A 446 16.58 22.02 -30.05
CA ASP A 446 15.43 22.54 -30.78
C ASP A 446 14.14 21.83 -30.36
N GLY A 447 13.11 22.60 -30.03
CA GLY A 447 11.84 22.04 -29.52
C GLY A 447 11.83 21.70 -28.03
N GLY A 448 12.87 22.04 -27.26
CA GLY A 448 12.90 21.91 -25.81
C GLY A 448 13.21 20.50 -25.27
N ALA A 449 13.48 19.53 -26.16
CA ALA A 449 13.90 18.19 -25.72
C ALA A 449 15.34 18.19 -25.19
N PRO A 450 15.68 17.36 -24.16
CA PRO A 450 17.05 17.16 -23.70
C PRO A 450 17.96 16.76 -24.87
N ALA A 451 19.04 17.50 -25.10
CA ALA A 451 19.92 17.30 -26.25
C ALA A 451 21.37 16.95 -25.86
N ARG A 452 21.86 17.49 -24.75
CA ARG A 452 23.22 17.22 -24.28
C ARG A 452 23.35 17.44 -22.77
N LEU A 453 24.34 16.80 -22.19
CA LEU A 453 24.74 17.03 -20.78
C LEU A 453 25.95 17.95 -20.74
N ARG A 454 25.98 18.83 -19.73
CA ARG A 454 27.15 19.64 -19.40
C ARG A 454 27.52 19.41 -17.94
N HIS A 455 28.81 19.42 -17.68
CA HIS A 455 29.36 19.36 -16.33
C HIS A 455 30.47 20.40 -16.19
N GLN A 456 30.34 21.30 -15.20
CA GLN A 456 31.28 22.41 -14.97
C GLN A 456 31.53 23.24 -16.26
N GLY A 457 30.50 23.50 -17.03
CA GLY A 457 30.59 24.31 -18.25
C GLY A 457 31.07 23.58 -19.51
N ALA A 458 31.52 22.33 -19.42
CA ALA A 458 31.98 21.54 -20.55
C ALA A 458 30.90 20.52 -20.98
N ASP A 459 30.76 20.31 -22.28
CA ASP A 459 29.87 19.27 -22.83
C ASP A 459 30.42 17.88 -22.52
N VAL A 460 29.55 16.96 -22.13
CA VAL A 460 29.90 15.57 -21.83
C VAL A 460 29.75 14.73 -23.10
N PRO A 461 30.79 14.00 -23.53
CA PRO A 461 30.69 13.11 -24.70
C PRO A 461 29.57 12.08 -24.52
N ALA A 462 28.79 11.84 -25.58
CA ALA A 462 27.59 10.97 -25.51
C ALA A 462 27.91 9.52 -25.12
N ASP A 463 29.10 9.03 -25.47
CA ASP A 463 29.60 7.69 -25.18
C ASP A 463 30.30 7.58 -23.82
N ARG A 464 30.50 8.68 -23.11
CA ARG A 464 31.12 8.66 -21.77
C ARG A 464 30.28 7.81 -20.81
N ARG A 465 30.92 6.81 -20.22
CA ARG A 465 30.27 5.98 -19.18
C ARG A 465 30.29 6.71 -17.84
N LEU A 466 29.16 6.64 -17.14
CA LEU A 466 28.92 7.29 -15.86
C LEU A 466 28.21 6.31 -14.94
N THR A 467 28.54 6.34 -13.66
CA THR A 467 27.79 5.62 -12.63
C THR A 467 26.67 6.52 -12.13
N VAL A 468 25.42 6.12 -12.32
CA VAL A 468 24.23 6.85 -11.84
C VAL A 468 23.59 6.13 -10.67
N ALA A 469 23.08 6.90 -9.69
CA ALA A 469 22.19 6.39 -8.65
C ALA A 469 20.76 6.87 -8.86
N LEU A 470 19.81 5.98 -8.59
CA LEU A 470 18.35 6.23 -8.58
C LEU A 470 17.73 5.51 -7.37
N ASN A 471 16.51 5.85 -7.01
CA ASN A 471 15.74 5.00 -6.11
C ASN A 471 15.23 3.74 -6.84
N ALA A 472 15.00 2.66 -6.09
CA ALA A 472 14.61 1.36 -6.64
C ALA A 472 13.27 1.41 -7.38
N TYR A 473 12.31 2.20 -6.91
CA TYR A 473 11.01 2.36 -7.54
C TYR A 473 11.14 2.93 -8.97
N ASP A 474 11.93 4.02 -9.14
CA ASP A 474 12.19 4.61 -10.45
C ASP A 474 12.99 3.66 -11.35
N ALA A 475 13.97 2.96 -10.78
CA ALA A 475 14.76 1.96 -11.50
C ALA A 475 13.92 0.75 -11.98
N GLN A 476 12.79 0.47 -11.33
CA GLN A 476 11.84 -0.57 -11.73
C GLN A 476 10.73 -0.08 -12.68
N SER A 477 10.71 1.16 -13.04
CA SER A 477 9.84 1.85 -13.98
C SER A 477 8.92 2.92 -13.37
N GLY A 478 8.97 3.16 -12.08
CA GLY A 478 8.07 4.12 -11.44
C GLY A 478 6.58 3.85 -11.75
N GLY A 479 6.16 2.58 -11.70
CA GLY A 479 4.81 2.20 -12.04
C GLY A 479 4.50 2.32 -13.54
N ARG A 480 5.40 1.84 -14.39
CA ARG A 480 5.35 1.88 -15.87
C ARG A 480 5.48 3.26 -16.49
N ARG A 481 5.79 4.29 -15.71
CA ARG A 481 6.05 5.65 -16.24
C ARG A 481 7.45 5.81 -16.82
N LEU A 482 8.41 4.99 -16.40
CA LEU A 482 9.84 5.04 -16.75
C LEU A 482 10.31 3.71 -17.34
N MET A 483 9.60 3.21 -18.37
CA MET A 483 9.88 1.91 -18.98
C MET A 483 11.20 1.88 -19.75
N LYS A 484 11.58 3.00 -20.41
CA LYS A 484 12.87 3.12 -21.09
C LYS A 484 14.01 3.15 -20.08
N THR A 485 13.84 3.85 -18.95
CA THR A 485 14.77 3.83 -17.82
C THR A 485 15.00 2.40 -17.34
N ARG A 486 13.92 1.65 -17.10
CA ARG A 486 14.00 0.24 -16.70
C ARG A 486 14.77 -0.61 -17.73
N GLU A 487 14.49 -0.44 -19.03
CA GLU A 487 15.18 -1.15 -20.11
C GLU A 487 16.68 -0.88 -20.09
N ILE A 488 17.08 0.40 -19.98
CA ILE A 488 18.49 0.81 -19.92
C ILE A 488 19.18 0.18 -18.72
N LEU A 489 18.56 0.26 -17.54
CA LEU A 489 19.15 -0.22 -16.30
C LEU A 489 19.14 -1.76 -16.18
N ALA A 490 18.27 -2.46 -16.90
CA ALA A 490 18.22 -3.92 -16.95
C ALA A 490 19.23 -4.53 -17.93
N ALA A 491 19.83 -3.73 -18.81
CA ALA A 491 20.86 -4.21 -19.75
C ALA A 491 22.06 -4.77 -18.97
N PRO A 492 22.64 -5.92 -19.36
CA PRO A 492 23.80 -6.50 -18.66
C PRO A 492 24.99 -5.54 -18.54
N ALA A 493 25.18 -4.68 -19.56
CA ALA A 493 26.22 -3.65 -19.57
C ALA A 493 26.02 -2.55 -18.50
N ALA A 494 24.83 -2.39 -17.96
CA ALA A 494 24.55 -1.41 -16.91
C ALA A 494 25.08 -1.83 -15.55
N ASN A 495 25.51 -3.07 -15.36
CA ASN A 495 26.08 -3.57 -14.09
C ASN A 495 25.26 -3.09 -12.86
N ARG A 496 23.94 -3.15 -12.98
CA ARG A 496 23.00 -2.65 -11.97
C ARG A 496 23.21 -3.35 -10.64
N ARG A 497 23.20 -2.58 -9.56
CA ARG A 497 23.35 -3.08 -8.18
C ARG A 497 22.40 -2.34 -7.24
N THR A 498 21.67 -3.09 -6.42
CA THR A 498 20.88 -2.53 -5.33
C THR A 498 21.78 -2.33 -4.10
N SER A 499 21.73 -1.15 -3.52
CA SER A 499 22.46 -0.83 -2.28
C SER A 499 21.63 -1.28 -1.07
N PRO A 500 22.24 -1.67 0.06
CA PRO A 500 21.51 -1.87 1.31
C PRO A 500 21.07 -0.55 1.99
N ILE A 501 21.33 0.59 1.36
CA ILE A 501 20.99 1.92 1.87
C ILE A 501 19.69 2.37 1.19
N ASP A 502 18.67 2.66 1.97
CA ASP A 502 17.44 3.27 1.49
C ASP A 502 17.54 4.80 1.45
N THR A 503 16.63 5.43 0.72
CA THR A 503 16.62 6.88 0.49
C THR A 503 16.41 7.69 1.77
N ARG A 504 15.58 7.22 2.71
CA ARG A 504 15.32 7.93 3.98
C ARG A 504 16.52 7.85 4.90
N SER A 505 17.13 6.68 5.05
CA SER A 505 18.39 6.52 5.79
C SER A 505 19.51 7.37 5.18
N ALA A 506 19.62 7.39 3.85
CA ALA A 506 20.61 8.24 3.17
C ALA A 506 20.38 9.74 3.42
N LEU A 507 19.13 10.19 3.47
CA LEU A 507 18.77 11.56 3.83
C LEU A 507 19.18 11.88 5.27
N ILE A 508 18.79 11.05 6.24
CA ILE A 508 19.08 11.25 7.66
C ILE A 508 20.60 11.29 7.90
N ASP A 509 21.33 10.32 7.38
CA ASP A 509 22.79 10.24 7.52
C ASP A 509 23.51 11.43 6.87
N GLY A 510 23.05 11.84 5.68
CA GLY A 510 23.60 12.99 4.99
C GLY A 510 23.33 14.31 5.71
N LEU A 511 22.15 14.47 6.33
CA LEU A 511 21.81 15.64 7.14
C LEU A 511 22.61 15.70 8.43
N LEU A 512 22.77 14.59 9.15
CA LEU A 512 23.59 14.50 10.37
C LEU A 512 25.04 14.86 10.10
N ASP A 513 25.60 14.43 8.96
CA ASP A 513 26.95 14.74 8.56
C ASP A 513 27.15 16.23 8.20
N ARG A 514 26.14 16.81 7.51
CA ARG A 514 26.21 18.21 7.06
C ARG A 514 25.90 19.22 8.19
N GLY A 515 25.01 18.87 9.11
CA GLY A 515 24.55 19.65 10.26
C GLY A 515 23.74 20.90 9.91
N VAL A 516 24.08 21.59 8.81
CA VAL A 516 23.41 22.82 8.36
C VAL A 516 23.15 22.75 6.86
N VAL A 517 21.94 23.14 6.43
CA VAL A 517 21.51 23.17 5.03
C VAL A 517 20.76 24.48 4.71
N GLY A 518 20.78 24.89 3.43
CA GLY A 518 20.09 26.08 2.94
C GLY A 518 21.01 27.21 2.52
#